data_42009da019fc2d42e450257b4bf379c2
#
_entry.id   42009da019fc2d42e450257b4bf379c2
#
_cell.length_a   1.000
_cell.length_b   1.000
_cell.length_c   1.000
_cell.angle_alpha   90.00
_cell.angle_beta   90.00
_cell.angle_gamma   90.00
#
_symmetry.space_group_name_H-M   'P 1'
#
loop_
_entity.id
_entity.type
_entity.pdbx_description
1 polymer ?
#
loop_
_entity_poly.entity_id
_entity_poly.type
_entity_poly.pdbx_seq_one_letter_code
_entity_poly.pdbx_strand_id
1 'polypeptide(L)'
;MVFVVFLLAYMVRRRRWFRHGSRVRAGRESGIGIGLALVLLPAFLLGLAQYLLVASGWRMAAYPLEFLVLVVLMGTPGWRQILRAYAEAWQRGDMQSAWHHVKDLLPADERGAAVSPEAMHLSLSKALMVSVFQRFFLVAFWYVVGGIGVAVLARGLVALADQWPQAPARPRFSGLANLAGWIPARLLSLTFGIA
;
A
#
# COMPACT_ATOMS: atom_id res chain seq x y z
N MET A 1 -21.72 2.15 -6.31
CA MET A 1 -22.20 1.91 -4.93
C MET A 1 -21.36 0.91 -4.16
N VAL A 2 -20.99 -0.24 -4.71
CA VAL A 2 -20.21 -1.29 -4.01
C VAL A 2 -18.83 -0.79 -3.55
N PHE A 3 -18.17 0.07 -4.32
CA PHE A 3 -16.84 0.60 -4.02
C PHE A 3 -16.84 1.61 -2.86
N VAL A 4 -17.89 2.43 -2.76
CA VAL A 4 -18.07 3.37 -1.63
C VAL A 4 -18.29 2.61 -0.33
N VAL A 5 -19.03 1.49 -0.37
CA VAL A 5 -19.23 0.60 0.78
C VAL A 5 -17.92 -0.07 1.20
N PHE A 6 -17.08 -0.49 0.22
CA PHE A 6 -15.76 -1.07 0.51
C PHE A 6 -14.79 -0.04 1.10
N LEU A 7 -14.81 1.20 0.59
CA LEU A 7 -13.99 2.30 1.08
C LEU A 7 -14.43 2.77 2.47
N LEU A 8 -15.75 2.81 2.71
CA LEU A 8 -16.33 3.05 4.03
C LEU A 8 -16.03 1.91 5.01
N ALA A 9 -16.15 0.66 4.57
CA ALA A 9 -15.78 -0.50 5.38
C ALA A 9 -14.28 -0.51 5.70
N TYR A 10 -13.41 -0.11 4.76
CA TYR A 10 -11.97 0.04 4.97
C TYR A 10 -11.65 1.18 5.94
N MET A 11 -12.32 2.35 5.81
CA MET A 11 -12.14 3.49 6.73
C MET A 11 -12.70 3.22 8.13
N VAL A 12 -13.86 2.59 8.23
CA VAL A 12 -14.48 2.23 9.52
C VAL A 12 -13.69 1.13 10.21
N ARG A 13 -13.17 0.17 9.46
CA ARG A 13 -12.30 -0.90 9.97
C ARG A 13 -10.99 -0.35 10.52
N ARG A 14 -10.42 0.68 9.92
CA ARG A 14 -9.21 1.35 10.40
C ARG A 14 -9.38 2.00 11.77
N ARG A 15 -10.59 2.52 12.11
CA ARG A 15 -10.85 3.17 13.41
C ARG A 15 -11.21 2.22 14.54
N ARG A 16 -11.77 1.03 14.28
CA ARG A 16 -12.30 0.13 15.32
C ARG A 16 -11.40 -1.03 15.72
N TRP A 17 -10.43 -1.43 14.89
CA TRP A 17 -9.63 -2.63 15.14
C TRP A 17 -8.44 -2.44 16.06
N PHE A 18 -8.07 -1.23 16.39
CA PHE A 18 -7.01 -0.98 17.37
C PHE A 18 -7.44 -1.17 18.84
N ARG A 19 -8.71 -1.51 19.12
CA ARG A 19 -9.23 -1.51 20.51
C ARG A 19 -9.68 -2.83 21.10
N HIS A 20 -9.72 -3.96 20.40
CA HIS A 20 -10.17 -5.21 20.99
C HIS A 20 -9.23 -6.36 20.64
N GLY A 21 -8.29 -6.60 21.54
CA GLY A 21 -7.64 -7.89 21.70
C GLY A 21 -8.65 -8.90 22.20
N SER A 22 -9.38 -9.58 21.35
CA SER A 22 -10.15 -10.76 21.72
C SER A 22 -9.60 -11.97 20.99
N ARG A 23 -9.21 -12.93 21.81
CA ARG A 23 -8.83 -14.29 21.45
C ARG A 23 -9.77 -14.85 20.38
N VAL A 24 -9.29 -15.00 19.19
CA VAL A 24 -9.88 -15.93 18.23
C VAL A 24 -8.81 -16.94 17.84
N ARG A 25 -8.84 -18.03 18.58
CA ARG A 25 -8.22 -19.30 18.21
C ARG A 25 -9.15 -19.92 17.17
N ALA A 26 -9.00 -19.57 15.90
CA ALA A 26 -9.69 -20.24 14.82
C ALA A 26 -8.80 -20.27 13.58
N GLY A 27 -8.47 -21.50 13.17
CA GLY A 27 -8.08 -21.86 11.81
C GLY A 27 -6.92 -21.07 11.20
N ARG A 28 -5.70 -21.56 11.41
CA ARG A 28 -4.44 -21.00 10.85
C ARG A 28 -4.43 -20.90 9.32
N GLU A 29 -5.36 -21.55 8.64
CA GLU A 29 -5.47 -21.58 7.17
C GLU A 29 -6.56 -20.67 6.61
N SER A 30 -7.63 -20.43 7.37
CA SER A 30 -8.75 -19.57 6.95
C SER A 30 -8.35 -18.10 6.70
N GLY A 31 -7.33 -17.59 7.40
CA GLY A 31 -6.92 -16.20 7.30
C GLY A 31 -6.30 -15.82 5.95
N ILE A 32 -5.59 -16.75 5.31
CA ILE A 32 -4.90 -16.49 4.03
C ILE A 32 -5.91 -16.47 2.88
N GLY A 33 -6.82 -17.44 2.86
CA GLY A 33 -7.87 -17.51 1.85
C GLY A 33 -8.76 -16.26 1.87
N ILE A 34 -9.14 -15.79 3.06
CA ILE A 34 -9.92 -14.56 3.21
C ILE A 34 -9.13 -13.34 2.73
N GLY A 35 -7.83 -13.24 3.05
CA GLY A 35 -6.96 -12.16 2.59
C GLY A 35 -6.86 -12.11 1.08
N LEU A 36 -6.59 -13.24 0.44
CA LEU A 36 -6.54 -13.34 -1.02
C LEU A 36 -7.89 -13.05 -1.66
N ALA A 37 -8.97 -13.61 -1.14
CA ALA A 37 -10.32 -13.34 -1.66
C ALA A 37 -10.67 -11.84 -1.59
N LEU A 38 -10.27 -11.16 -0.51
CA LEU A 38 -10.51 -9.73 -0.31
C LEU A 38 -9.78 -8.85 -1.33
N VAL A 39 -8.69 -9.32 -1.91
CA VAL A 39 -7.94 -8.62 -2.97
C VAL A 39 -8.38 -9.10 -4.37
N LEU A 40 -8.51 -10.40 -4.57
CA LEU A 40 -8.86 -10.99 -5.88
C LEU A 40 -10.26 -10.58 -6.33
N LEU A 41 -11.23 -10.56 -5.42
CA LEU A 41 -12.62 -10.27 -5.76
C LEU A 41 -12.79 -8.84 -6.31
N PRO A 42 -12.34 -7.76 -5.63
CA PRO A 42 -12.44 -6.42 -6.20
C PRO A 42 -11.57 -6.23 -7.45
N ALA A 43 -10.40 -6.86 -7.52
CA ALA A 43 -9.56 -6.83 -8.70
C ALA A 43 -10.27 -7.44 -9.92
N PHE A 44 -10.89 -8.61 -9.74
CA PHE A 44 -11.66 -9.28 -10.78
C PHE A 44 -12.90 -8.47 -11.19
N LEU A 45 -13.68 -7.96 -10.22
CA LEU A 45 -14.87 -7.16 -10.51
C LEU A 45 -14.54 -5.87 -11.27
N LEU A 46 -13.48 -5.18 -10.90
CA LEU A 46 -13.04 -3.96 -11.59
C LEU A 46 -12.48 -4.25 -12.97
N GLY A 47 -11.69 -5.32 -13.13
CA GLY A 47 -11.21 -5.77 -14.43
C GLY A 47 -12.35 -6.19 -15.36
N LEU A 48 -13.33 -6.93 -14.84
CA LEU A 48 -14.52 -7.31 -15.58
C LEU A 48 -15.37 -6.10 -15.98
N ALA A 49 -15.57 -5.16 -15.05
CA ALA A 49 -16.31 -3.93 -15.33
C ALA A 49 -15.62 -3.11 -16.44
N GLN A 50 -14.29 -2.95 -16.38
CA GLN A 50 -13.51 -2.31 -17.42
C GLN A 50 -13.70 -3.02 -18.77
N TYR A 51 -13.55 -4.34 -18.78
CA TYR A 51 -13.71 -5.15 -20.00
C TYR A 51 -15.11 -4.97 -20.61
N LEU A 52 -16.17 -5.09 -19.80
CA LEU A 52 -17.55 -4.94 -20.26
C LEU A 52 -17.85 -3.54 -20.80
N LEU A 53 -17.35 -2.48 -20.15
CA LEU A 53 -17.51 -1.10 -20.61
C LEU A 53 -16.82 -0.88 -21.94
N VAL A 54 -15.64 -1.43 -22.13
CA VAL A 54 -14.91 -1.34 -23.41
C VAL A 54 -15.59 -2.16 -24.49
N ALA A 55 -16.02 -3.39 -24.19
CA ALA A 55 -16.69 -4.29 -25.13
C ALA A 55 -18.06 -3.76 -25.58
N SER A 56 -18.80 -3.07 -24.70
CA SER A 56 -20.10 -2.44 -25.03
C SER A 56 -19.97 -1.09 -25.77
N GLY A 57 -18.74 -0.65 -26.09
CA GLY A 57 -18.50 0.63 -26.78
C GLY A 57 -18.53 1.86 -25.87
N TRP A 58 -18.80 1.70 -24.57
CA TRP A 58 -18.87 2.81 -23.60
C TRP A 58 -17.51 3.15 -23.00
N ARG A 59 -16.49 3.20 -23.86
CA ARG A 59 -15.11 3.46 -23.46
C ARG A 59 -14.94 4.79 -22.71
N MET A 60 -15.72 5.81 -23.09
CA MET A 60 -15.69 7.11 -22.41
C MET A 60 -16.16 7.04 -20.96
N ALA A 61 -17.03 6.10 -20.59
CA ALA A 61 -17.47 5.90 -19.22
C ALA A 61 -16.45 5.12 -18.37
N ALA A 62 -15.54 4.37 -18.99
CA ALA A 62 -14.48 3.66 -18.29
C ALA A 62 -13.43 4.60 -17.71
N TYR A 63 -13.06 5.67 -18.42
CA TYR A 63 -12.00 6.60 -18.00
C TYR A 63 -12.22 7.26 -16.62
N PRO A 64 -13.40 7.83 -16.30
CA PRO A 64 -13.61 8.43 -14.98
C PRO A 64 -13.59 7.37 -13.86
N LEU A 65 -14.05 6.16 -14.13
CA LEU A 65 -13.96 5.04 -13.18
C LEU A 65 -12.49 4.67 -12.91
N GLU A 66 -11.71 4.50 -13.96
CA GLU A 66 -10.29 4.16 -13.88
C GLU A 66 -9.51 5.27 -13.15
N PHE A 67 -9.76 6.53 -13.51
CA PHE A 67 -9.14 7.68 -12.84
C PHE A 67 -9.45 7.70 -11.34
N LEU A 68 -10.71 7.51 -10.95
CA LEU A 68 -11.10 7.49 -9.55
C LEU A 68 -10.42 6.36 -8.78
N VAL A 69 -10.37 5.16 -9.37
CA VAL A 69 -9.70 4.02 -8.75
C VAL A 69 -8.19 4.27 -8.61
N LEU A 70 -7.54 4.81 -9.65
CA LEU A 70 -6.12 5.15 -9.61
C LEU A 70 -5.81 6.19 -8.52
N VAL A 71 -6.62 7.25 -8.42
CA VAL A 71 -6.46 8.25 -7.35
C VAL A 71 -6.56 7.62 -5.97
N VAL A 72 -7.49 6.67 -5.77
CA VAL A 72 -7.62 5.95 -4.49
C VAL A 72 -6.44 5.05 -4.22
N LEU A 73 -5.94 4.32 -5.23
CA LEU A 73 -4.78 3.43 -5.09
C LEU A 73 -3.48 4.20 -4.79
N MET A 74 -3.30 5.36 -5.41
CA MET A 74 -2.12 6.22 -5.26
C MET A 74 -2.21 7.13 -4.03
N GLY A 75 -3.38 7.29 -3.42
CA GLY A 75 -3.61 8.17 -2.27
C GLY A 75 -2.69 7.88 -1.08
N THR A 76 -2.13 8.95 -0.49
CA THR A 76 -1.22 8.90 0.66
C THR A 76 -1.88 9.53 1.89
N PRO A 77 -2.70 8.80 2.65
CA PRO A 77 -3.37 9.38 3.79
C PRO A 77 -2.38 9.73 4.90
N GLY A 78 -2.36 11.00 5.29
CA GLY A 78 -1.70 11.46 6.52
C GLY A 78 -0.19 11.72 6.45
N TRP A 79 0.51 11.34 5.40
CA TRP A 79 1.97 11.53 5.28
C TRP A 79 2.40 12.99 5.34
N ARG A 80 1.64 13.90 4.73
CA ARG A 80 1.97 15.34 4.73
C ARG A 80 2.00 15.92 6.15
N GLN A 81 1.04 15.52 6.99
CA GLN A 81 0.98 15.99 8.38
C GLN A 81 2.15 15.45 9.21
N ILE A 82 2.44 14.16 9.05
CA ILE A 82 3.55 13.50 9.76
C ILE A 82 4.89 14.11 9.36
N LEU A 83 5.13 14.32 8.05
CA LEU A 83 6.35 14.92 7.55
C LEU A 83 6.51 16.38 7.97
N ARG A 84 5.42 17.15 8.04
CA ARG A 84 5.47 18.53 8.58
C ARG A 84 5.84 18.53 10.05
N ALA A 85 5.17 17.73 10.87
CA ALA A 85 5.47 17.62 12.30
C ALA A 85 6.92 17.16 12.54
N TYR A 86 7.40 16.21 11.71
CA TYR A 86 8.81 15.80 11.72
C TYR A 86 9.75 16.95 11.39
N ALA A 87 9.50 17.69 10.31
CA ALA A 87 10.34 18.82 9.90
C ALA A 87 10.36 19.94 10.95
N GLU A 88 9.22 20.25 11.55
CA GLU A 88 9.12 21.25 12.62
C GLU A 88 9.87 20.82 13.88
N ALA A 89 9.78 19.55 14.28
CA ALA A 89 10.53 19.02 15.43
C ALA A 89 12.05 19.04 15.14
N TRP A 90 12.42 18.65 13.93
CA TRP A 90 13.80 18.67 13.47
C TRP A 90 14.42 20.06 13.50
N GLN A 91 13.72 21.08 12.97
CA GLN A 91 14.18 22.47 12.97
C GLN A 91 14.37 23.04 14.38
N ARG A 92 13.60 22.56 15.35
CA ARG A 92 13.74 22.92 16.77
C ARG A 92 14.88 22.18 17.49
N GLY A 93 15.53 21.23 16.81
CA GLY A 93 16.56 20.38 17.42
C GLY A 93 16.01 19.28 18.33
N ASP A 94 14.68 19.10 18.38
CA ASP A 94 14.02 18.07 19.19
C ASP A 94 14.00 16.74 18.45
N MET A 95 15.12 16.01 18.53
CA MET A 95 15.31 14.73 17.84
C MET A 95 14.39 13.63 18.39
N GLN A 96 14.03 13.68 19.67
CA GLN A 96 13.15 12.71 20.28
C GLN A 96 11.71 12.85 19.77
N SER A 97 11.22 14.07 19.68
CA SER A 97 9.90 14.36 19.10
C SER A 97 9.87 14.04 17.61
N ALA A 98 10.91 14.40 16.85
CA ALA A 98 11.06 14.06 15.45
C ALA A 98 10.97 12.53 15.22
N TRP A 99 11.70 11.75 16.01
CA TRP A 99 11.63 10.28 15.98
C TRP A 99 10.24 9.76 16.28
N HIS A 100 9.58 10.33 17.28
CA HIS A 100 8.24 9.89 17.67
C HIS A 100 7.20 10.04 16.55
N HIS A 101 7.34 11.07 15.71
CA HIS A 101 6.44 11.28 14.58
C HIS A 101 6.64 10.28 13.45
N VAL A 102 7.86 9.82 13.20
CA VAL A 102 8.18 8.98 12.03
C VAL A 102 8.33 7.50 12.32
N LYS A 103 8.52 7.10 13.59
CA LYS A 103 8.75 5.69 13.96
C LYS A 103 7.70 4.72 13.42
N ASP A 104 6.43 5.15 13.31
CA ASP A 104 5.33 4.31 12.84
C ASP A 104 5.32 4.15 11.30
N LEU A 105 6.06 4.99 10.59
CA LEU A 105 6.26 4.89 9.15
C LEU A 105 7.40 3.93 8.78
N LEU A 106 8.30 3.68 9.73
CA LEU A 106 9.46 2.82 9.51
C LEU A 106 9.10 1.33 9.65
N PRO A 107 9.77 0.45 8.91
CA PRO A 107 9.71 -0.98 9.11
C PRO A 107 10.05 -1.36 10.57
N ALA A 108 9.50 -2.47 11.04
CA ALA A 108 9.63 -2.87 12.44
C ALA A 108 11.10 -3.15 12.86
N ASP A 109 11.90 -3.63 11.94
CA ASP A 109 13.33 -3.90 12.08
C ASP A 109 14.18 -2.63 12.17
N GLU A 110 13.75 -1.55 11.54
CA GLU A 110 14.47 -0.26 11.57
C GLU A 110 14.05 0.64 12.74
N ARG A 111 12.96 0.34 13.43
CA ARG A 111 12.46 1.17 14.55
C ARG A 111 13.39 1.24 15.74
N GLY A 112 14.27 0.26 15.93
CA GLY A 112 15.27 0.24 17.01
C GLY A 112 16.66 0.68 16.59
N ALA A 113 16.92 0.89 15.30
CA ALA A 113 18.26 1.09 14.75
C ALA A 113 18.68 2.57 14.64
N ALA A 114 17.78 3.52 14.86
CA ALA A 114 18.07 4.94 14.72
C ALA A 114 18.83 5.46 15.95
N VAL A 115 20.12 5.18 15.99
CA VAL A 115 21.03 5.59 17.06
C VAL A 115 21.54 7.03 16.82
N SER A 116 21.45 7.54 15.59
CA SER A 116 21.90 8.89 15.22
C SER A 116 20.88 9.63 14.35
N PRO A 117 20.90 10.97 14.35
CA PRO A 117 20.06 11.80 13.48
C PRO A 117 20.20 11.44 12.00
N GLU A 118 21.42 11.15 11.55
CA GLU A 118 21.72 10.78 10.16
C GLU A 118 21.10 9.42 9.80
N ALA A 119 21.22 8.44 10.68
CA ALA A 119 20.59 7.12 10.49
C ALA A 119 19.06 7.25 10.41
N MET A 120 18.45 8.13 11.19
CA MET A 120 17.02 8.40 11.16
C MET A 120 16.58 9.01 9.83
N HIS A 121 17.33 9.98 9.29
CA HIS A 121 17.06 10.56 7.97
C HIS A 121 17.19 9.54 6.86
N LEU A 122 18.24 8.70 6.93
CA LEU A 122 18.46 7.66 5.93
C LEU A 122 17.30 6.63 5.92
N SER A 123 16.90 6.15 7.10
CA SER A 123 15.78 5.21 7.24
C SER A 123 14.47 5.82 6.76
N LEU A 124 14.21 7.09 7.10
CA LEU A 124 13.01 7.80 6.64
C LEU A 124 13.01 7.98 5.12
N SER A 125 14.14 8.39 4.53
CA SER A 125 14.28 8.56 3.09
C SER A 125 14.05 7.25 2.35
N LYS A 126 14.61 6.15 2.84
CA LYS A 126 14.41 4.80 2.31
C LYS A 126 12.94 4.38 2.39
N ALA A 127 12.29 4.57 3.53
CA ALA A 127 10.88 4.26 3.71
C ALA A 127 9.98 5.09 2.77
N LEU A 128 10.32 6.37 2.56
CA LEU A 128 9.63 7.24 1.59
C LEU A 128 9.78 6.73 0.16
N MET A 129 11.02 6.41 -0.26
CA MET A 129 11.28 5.89 -1.61
C MET A 129 10.51 4.59 -1.88
N VAL A 130 10.53 3.65 -0.93
CA VAL A 130 9.77 2.39 -1.04
C VAL A 130 8.27 2.67 -1.11
N SER A 131 7.77 3.59 -0.30
CA SER A 131 6.35 3.96 -0.32
C SER A 131 5.92 4.60 -1.64
N VAL A 132 6.73 5.50 -2.20
CA VAL A 132 6.48 6.12 -3.50
C VAL A 132 6.51 5.06 -4.60
N PHE A 133 7.51 4.18 -4.60
CA PHE A 133 7.60 3.09 -5.54
C PHE A 133 6.34 2.21 -5.51
N GLN A 134 5.93 1.75 -4.33
CA GLN A 134 4.79 0.85 -4.17
C GLN A 134 3.45 1.50 -4.49
N ARG A 135 3.31 2.81 -4.32
CA ARG A 135 2.04 3.53 -4.51
C ARG A 135 1.88 4.10 -5.91
N PHE A 136 2.95 4.60 -6.50
CA PHE A 136 2.90 5.22 -7.82
C PHE A 136 3.42 4.30 -8.91
N PHE A 137 4.68 3.91 -8.83
CA PHE A 137 5.33 3.20 -9.92
C PHE A 137 4.74 1.81 -10.12
N LEU A 138 4.56 1.04 -9.07
CA LEU A 138 3.96 -0.28 -9.13
C LEU A 138 2.52 -0.22 -9.70
N VAL A 139 1.71 0.72 -9.23
CA VAL A 139 0.31 0.86 -9.67
C VAL A 139 0.25 1.30 -11.13
N ALA A 140 1.04 2.32 -11.51
CA ALA A 140 1.11 2.81 -12.88
C ALA A 140 1.60 1.73 -13.86
N PHE A 141 2.64 0.99 -13.48
CA PHE A 141 3.19 -0.10 -14.29
C PHE A 141 2.12 -1.17 -14.58
N TRP A 142 1.49 -1.70 -13.54
CA TRP A 142 0.50 -2.76 -13.70
C TRP A 142 -0.80 -2.27 -14.35
N TYR A 143 -1.13 -0.99 -14.19
CA TYR A 143 -2.24 -0.39 -14.93
C TYR A 143 -1.97 -0.37 -16.45
N VAL A 144 -0.76 0.01 -16.86
CA VAL A 144 -0.38 0.03 -18.28
C VAL A 144 -0.32 -1.39 -18.87
N VAL A 145 0.17 -2.36 -18.11
CA VAL A 145 0.35 -3.74 -18.59
C VAL A 145 -0.97 -4.52 -18.63
N GLY A 146 -1.80 -4.40 -17.60
CA GLY A 146 -2.96 -5.28 -17.43
C GLY A 146 -4.25 -4.56 -17.01
N GLY A 147 -4.28 -3.22 -17.08
CA GLY A 147 -5.46 -2.43 -16.73
C GLY A 147 -5.71 -2.33 -15.23
N ILE A 148 -6.90 -1.78 -14.91
CA ILE A 148 -7.23 -1.41 -13.52
C ILE A 148 -7.31 -2.62 -12.57
N GLY A 149 -7.78 -3.77 -13.07
CA GLY A 149 -7.90 -4.99 -12.26
C GLY A 149 -6.54 -5.49 -11.77
N VAL A 150 -5.53 -5.52 -12.66
CA VAL A 150 -4.18 -5.97 -12.31
C VAL A 150 -3.47 -4.95 -11.41
N ALA A 151 -3.69 -3.65 -11.61
CA ALA A 151 -3.17 -2.61 -10.72
C ALA A 151 -3.73 -2.75 -9.29
N VAL A 152 -5.03 -3.01 -9.15
CA VAL A 152 -5.69 -3.27 -7.85
C VAL A 152 -5.13 -4.53 -7.21
N LEU A 153 -4.93 -5.59 -7.99
CA LEU A 153 -4.34 -6.84 -7.52
C LEU A 153 -2.94 -6.60 -6.96
N ALA A 154 -2.05 -6.01 -7.75
CA ALA A 154 -0.65 -5.76 -7.35
C ALA A 154 -0.58 -4.91 -6.07
N ARG A 155 -1.33 -3.80 -6.02
CA ARG A 155 -1.38 -2.93 -4.84
C ARG A 155 -2.00 -3.62 -3.62
N GLY A 156 -3.03 -4.45 -3.84
CA GLY A 156 -3.68 -5.23 -2.81
C GLY A 156 -2.74 -6.27 -2.18
N LEU A 157 -1.93 -6.96 -2.99
CA LEU A 157 -0.92 -7.90 -2.49
C LEU A 157 0.12 -7.24 -1.60
N VAL A 158 0.61 -6.05 -1.99
CA VAL A 158 1.50 -5.25 -1.14
C VAL A 158 0.80 -4.85 0.16
N ALA A 159 -0.45 -4.40 0.10
CA ALA A 159 -1.21 -4.05 1.30
C ALA A 159 -1.44 -5.24 2.24
N LEU A 160 -1.62 -6.45 1.71
CA LEU A 160 -1.68 -7.67 2.54
C LEU A 160 -0.36 -7.97 3.23
N ALA A 161 0.76 -7.82 2.53
CA ALA A 161 2.08 -8.05 3.10
C ALA A 161 2.40 -7.06 4.24
N ASP A 162 2.03 -5.78 4.05
CA ASP A 162 2.37 -4.71 5.00
C ASP A 162 1.38 -4.58 6.16
N GLN A 163 0.08 -4.74 5.88
CA GLN A 163 -0.99 -4.31 6.79
C GLN A 163 -1.89 -5.44 7.30
N TRP A 164 -1.61 -6.71 6.94
CA TRP A 164 -2.44 -7.80 7.41
C TRP A 164 -2.45 -7.86 8.95
N PRO A 165 -3.64 -7.99 9.59
CA PRO A 165 -3.76 -7.89 11.04
C PRO A 165 -2.96 -8.95 11.80
N GLN A 166 -2.85 -10.15 11.22
CA GLN A 166 -2.10 -11.25 11.80
C GLN A 166 -0.63 -11.20 11.36
N ALA A 167 0.24 -10.64 12.18
CA ALA A 167 1.67 -10.54 11.92
C ALA A 167 2.33 -11.85 11.41
N PRO A 168 2.03 -13.05 11.97
CA PRO A 168 2.64 -14.29 11.50
C PRO A 168 2.19 -14.74 10.10
N ALA A 169 1.12 -14.16 9.53
CA ALA A 169 0.67 -14.46 8.18
C ALA A 169 1.28 -13.55 7.10
N ARG A 170 1.82 -12.38 7.49
CA ARG A 170 2.43 -11.42 6.56
C ARG A 170 3.55 -12.00 5.68
N PRO A 171 4.50 -12.80 6.21
CA PRO A 171 5.57 -13.38 5.39
C PRO A 171 5.07 -14.26 4.24
N ARG A 172 3.87 -14.86 4.36
CA ARG A 172 3.28 -15.67 3.30
C ARG A 172 2.78 -14.84 2.12
N PHE A 173 2.36 -13.60 2.38
CA PHE A 173 1.96 -12.65 1.34
C PHE A 173 3.16 -11.92 0.73
N SER A 174 4.29 -11.81 1.46
CA SER A 174 5.48 -11.11 1.00
C SER A 174 6.05 -11.71 -0.29
N GLY A 175 5.99 -13.04 -0.45
CA GLY A 175 6.43 -13.71 -1.67
C GLY A 175 5.66 -13.22 -2.91
N LEU A 176 4.34 -13.13 -2.81
CA LEU A 176 3.48 -12.63 -3.91
C LEU A 176 3.66 -11.13 -4.13
N ALA A 177 3.77 -10.35 -3.07
CA ALA A 177 4.03 -8.91 -3.14
C ALA A 177 5.39 -8.62 -3.78
N ASN A 178 6.43 -9.37 -3.40
CA ASN A 178 7.75 -9.26 -3.98
C ASN A 178 7.76 -9.64 -5.46
N LEU A 179 7.04 -10.70 -5.84
CA LEU A 179 6.89 -11.08 -7.24
C LEU A 179 6.24 -9.95 -8.06
N ALA A 180 5.15 -9.36 -7.54
CA ALA A 180 4.48 -8.25 -8.21
C ALA A 180 5.36 -7.00 -8.30
N GLY A 181 6.26 -6.77 -7.34
CA GLY A 181 7.20 -5.66 -7.32
C GLY A 181 8.49 -5.91 -8.12
N TRP A 182 8.85 -7.16 -8.37
CA TRP A 182 10.14 -7.53 -8.95
C TRP A 182 10.36 -6.96 -10.34
N ILE A 183 9.40 -7.14 -11.26
CA ILE A 183 9.49 -6.65 -12.65
C ILE A 183 9.60 -5.12 -12.68
N PRO A 184 8.66 -4.35 -12.06
CA PRO A 184 8.75 -2.89 -12.07
C PRO A 184 10.00 -2.36 -11.36
N ALA A 185 10.48 -3.03 -10.31
CA ALA A 185 11.72 -2.64 -9.64
C ALA A 185 12.96 -2.82 -10.54
N ARG A 186 13.02 -3.92 -11.31
CA ARG A 186 14.11 -4.15 -12.28
C ARG A 186 14.11 -3.12 -13.41
N LEU A 187 12.93 -2.80 -13.95
CA LEU A 187 12.82 -1.76 -14.97
C LEU A 187 13.27 -0.40 -14.43
N LEU A 188 12.84 -0.06 -13.22
CA LEU A 188 13.26 1.19 -12.58
C LEU A 188 14.78 1.21 -12.34
N SER A 189 15.37 0.10 -11.88
CA SER A 189 16.82 0.02 -11.67
C SER A 189 17.62 0.14 -12.97
N LEU A 190 17.10 -0.39 -14.08
CA LEU A 190 17.71 -0.22 -15.40
C LEU A 190 17.67 1.24 -15.87
N THR A 191 16.54 1.93 -15.67
CA THR A 191 16.42 3.34 -16.07
C THR A 191 17.31 4.27 -15.25
N PHE A 192 17.48 4.01 -13.96
CA PHE A 192 18.34 4.82 -13.07
C PHE A 192 19.79 4.32 -13.03
N GLY A 193 20.05 3.05 -13.33
CA GLY A 193 21.39 2.47 -13.31
C GLY A 193 22.21 2.70 -14.58
N ILE A 194 21.57 3.19 -15.65
CA ILE A 194 22.22 3.56 -16.91
C ILE A 194 22.62 5.05 -16.94
N ALA A 195 22.12 5.83 -15.96
CA ALA A 195 22.48 7.23 -15.78
C ALA A 195 23.67 7.36 -14.82
#